data_b8245752fe0ce805812541cf8a63acf3
#
_entry.id   b8245752fe0ce805812541cf8a63acf3
#
_cell.length_a   1.000
_cell.length_b   1.000
_cell.length_c   1.000
_cell.angle_alpha   90.00
_cell.angle_beta   90.00
_cell.angle_gamma   90.00
#
_symmetry.space_group_name_H-M   'P 1'
#
loop_
_entity.id
_entity.type
_entity.pdbx_description
1 polymer ?
#
loop_
_entity_poly.entity_id
_entity_poly.type
_entity_poly.pdbx_seq_one_letter_code
_entity_poly.pdbx_strand_id
1 'polypeptide(L)'
;LVTYSNQAKTNILKVNQKIIKKYGAVSVQCCLAMVNNLSKISKSKVCVSITGIAGPKGGSKQKPVGLVYIGIKVGNKVLVNKCNFKNKGRIFIQKQTVKKTLNLLVQLIKRGS
;
A
#
# COMPACT_ATOMS: atom_id res chain seq x y z
N LEU A 1 10.16 -4.06 -1.83
CA LEU A 1 9.52 -5.38 -1.74
C LEU A 1 8.10 -5.30 -2.27
N VAL A 2 7.79 -6.13 -3.25
CA VAL A 2 6.47 -6.21 -3.85
C VAL A 2 5.83 -7.54 -3.46
N THR A 3 4.63 -7.48 -2.88
CA THR A 3 3.91 -8.68 -2.45
C THR A 3 2.61 -8.83 -3.25
N TYR A 4 2.45 -9.98 -3.90
CA TYR A 4 1.28 -10.25 -4.75
C TYR A 4 0.26 -11.18 -4.12
N SER A 5 0.60 -11.86 -3.03
CA SER A 5 -0.29 -12.83 -2.39
C SER A 5 -0.46 -12.54 -0.91
N ASN A 6 -1.58 -13.02 -0.34
CA ASN A 6 -1.83 -12.91 1.10
C ASN A 6 -0.80 -13.71 1.90
N GLN A 7 -0.34 -14.84 1.35
CA GLN A 7 0.67 -15.66 2.00
C GLN A 7 2.01 -14.92 2.09
N ALA A 8 2.42 -14.20 1.03
CA ALA A 8 3.64 -13.40 1.05
C ALA A 8 3.55 -12.29 2.09
N LYS A 9 2.40 -11.61 2.18
CA LYS A 9 2.18 -10.58 3.20
C LYS A 9 2.30 -11.15 4.61
N THR A 10 1.72 -12.33 4.85
CA THR A 10 1.77 -12.99 6.16
C THR A 10 3.17 -13.50 6.50
N ASN A 11 3.82 -14.19 5.56
CA ASN A 11 5.10 -14.87 5.83
C ASN A 11 6.29 -13.92 5.81
N ILE A 12 6.33 -12.97 4.87
CA ILE A 12 7.46 -12.06 4.69
C ILE A 12 7.30 -10.82 5.55
N LEU A 13 6.16 -10.15 5.44
CA LEU A 13 5.92 -8.88 6.13
C LEU A 13 5.26 -9.07 7.50
N LYS A 14 5.00 -10.31 7.91
CA LYS A 14 4.42 -10.63 9.22
C LYS A 14 3.07 -9.97 9.46
N VAL A 15 2.29 -9.76 8.40
CA VAL A 15 0.93 -9.22 8.55
C VAL A 15 0.05 -10.29 9.20
N ASN A 16 -0.65 -9.91 10.26
CA ASN A 16 -1.52 -10.81 10.99
C ASN A 16 -2.66 -11.32 10.08
N GLN A 17 -2.81 -12.63 10.00
CA GLN A 17 -3.84 -13.25 9.18
C GLN A 17 -5.24 -12.76 9.54
N LYS A 18 -5.48 -12.43 10.80
CA LYS A 18 -6.78 -11.91 11.26
C LYS A 18 -7.09 -10.55 10.59
N ILE A 19 -6.07 -9.73 10.33
CA ILE A 19 -6.25 -8.45 9.64
C ILE A 19 -6.69 -8.72 8.20
N ILE A 20 -6.02 -9.63 7.50
CA ILE A 20 -6.36 -9.96 6.12
C ILE A 20 -7.77 -10.57 6.05
N LYS A 21 -8.11 -11.45 6.98
CA LYS A 21 -9.44 -12.07 7.04
C LYS A 21 -10.55 -11.06 7.29
N LYS A 22 -10.34 -10.13 8.23
CA LYS A 22 -11.37 -9.18 8.64
C LYS A 22 -11.53 -8.02 7.66
N TYR A 23 -10.43 -7.45 7.19
CA TYR A 23 -10.44 -6.22 6.38
C TYR A 23 -10.07 -6.46 4.93
N GLY A 24 -9.50 -7.62 4.61
CA GLY A 24 -9.00 -7.93 3.27
C GLY A 24 -7.58 -7.44 3.05
N ALA A 25 -6.95 -7.96 2.00
CA ALA A 25 -5.59 -7.57 1.62
C ALA A 25 -5.53 -6.13 1.12
N VAL A 26 -6.60 -5.65 0.49
CA VAL A 26 -6.70 -4.27 -0.02
C VAL A 26 -7.50 -3.47 1.00
N SER A 27 -6.80 -2.88 1.97
CA SER A 27 -7.40 -2.13 3.07
C SER A 27 -6.37 -1.23 3.74
N VAL A 28 -6.86 -0.22 4.45
CA VAL A 28 -6.00 0.65 5.28
C VAL A 28 -5.24 -0.18 6.30
N GLN A 29 -5.94 -1.10 6.95
CA GLN A 29 -5.38 -1.92 8.03
C GLN A 29 -4.24 -2.81 7.53
N CYS A 30 -4.44 -3.46 6.39
CA CYS A 30 -3.39 -4.29 5.81
C CYS A 30 -2.20 -3.45 5.33
N CYS A 31 -2.47 -2.33 4.67
CA CYS A 31 -1.42 -1.44 4.19
C CYS A 31 -0.58 -0.88 5.33
N LEU A 32 -1.22 -0.46 6.42
CA LEU A 32 -0.55 0.05 7.61
C LEU A 32 0.32 -1.03 8.26
N ALA A 33 -0.21 -2.24 8.40
CA ALA A 33 0.55 -3.37 8.95
C ALA A 33 1.77 -3.69 8.09
N MET A 34 1.60 -3.65 6.76
CA MET A 34 2.70 -3.89 5.82
C MET A 34 3.83 -2.89 5.99
N VAL A 35 3.52 -1.58 6.01
CA VAL A 35 4.57 -0.56 6.08
C VAL A 35 5.25 -0.54 7.44
N ASN A 36 4.54 -0.76 8.52
CA ASN A 36 5.12 -0.83 9.85
C ASN A 36 6.03 -2.05 10.01
N ASN A 37 5.60 -3.20 9.52
CA ASN A 37 6.39 -4.43 9.61
C ASN A 37 7.60 -4.37 8.69
N LEU A 38 7.45 -3.79 7.49
CA LEU A 38 8.57 -3.58 6.58
C LEU A 38 9.64 -2.70 7.24
N SER A 39 9.22 -1.64 7.93
CA SER A 39 10.12 -0.75 8.65
C SER A 39 10.94 -1.51 9.71
N LYS A 40 10.29 -2.43 10.42
CA LYS A 40 10.98 -3.26 11.44
C LYS A 40 11.99 -4.23 10.81
N ILE A 41 11.62 -4.84 9.69
CA ILE A 41 12.47 -5.84 9.02
C ILE A 41 13.66 -5.18 8.35
N SER A 42 13.42 -4.11 7.59
CA SER A 42 14.46 -3.46 6.79
C SER A 42 15.31 -2.49 7.58
N LYS A 43 14.80 -2.00 8.70
CA LYS A 43 15.43 -0.95 9.52
C LYS A 43 15.72 0.32 8.72
N SER A 44 15.01 0.51 7.63
CA SER A 44 15.15 1.70 6.77
C SER A 44 14.35 2.87 7.32
N LYS A 45 14.88 4.08 7.14
CA LYS A 45 14.17 5.31 7.56
C LYS A 45 12.98 5.64 6.66
N VAL A 46 12.99 5.15 5.42
CA VAL A 46 11.92 5.37 4.45
C VAL A 46 11.40 4.03 3.97
N CYS A 47 10.11 3.80 4.16
CA CYS A 47 9.43 2.58 3.73
C CYS A 47 8.14 2.94 3.01
N VAL A 48 7.80 2.15 1.99
CA VAL A 48 6.57 2.30 1.23
C VAL A 48 5.91 0.94 1.11
N SER A 49 4.60 0.89 1.34
CA SER A 49 3.80 -0.30 1.04
C SER A 49 2.64 0.11 0.14
N ILE A 50 2.28 -0.77 -0.79
CA ILE A 50 1.19 -0.53 -1.71
C ILE A 50 0.35 -1.79 -1.78
N THR A 51 -0.97 -1.63 -1.65
CA THR A 51 -1.91 -2.71 -1.87
C THR A 51 -3.09 -2.14 -2.65
N GLY A 52 -3.53 -2.86 -3.68
CA GLY A 52 -4.57 -2.31 -4.54
C GLY A 52 -5.08 -3.30 -5.57
N ILE A 53 -6.02 -2.83 -6.36
CA ILE A 53 -6.64 -3.61 -7.43
C ILE A 53 -6.37 -2.90 -8.75
N ALA A 54 -5.32 -3.35 -9.44
CA ALA A 54 -4.87 -2.74 -10.69
C ALA A 54 -5.68 -3.22 -11.90
N GLY A 55 -6.41 -4.31 -11.76
CA GLY A 55 -7.22 -4.88 -12.83
C GLY A 55 -6.42 -5.70 -13.84
N PRO A 56 -7.08 -6.16 -14.91
CA PRO A 56 -8.48 -5.90 -15.24
C PRO A 56 -9.48 -6.65 -14.36
N LYS A 57 -9.06 -7.69 -13.66
CA LYS A 57 -9.92 -8.50 -12.78
C LYS A 57 -9.68 -8.18 -11.32
N GLY A 58 -10.51 -8.72 -10.43
CA GLY A 58 -10.33 -8.65 -9.00
C GLY A 58 -11.11 -7.56 -8.31
N GLY A 59 -11.75 -6.68 -9.07
CA GLY A 59 -12.56 -5.61 -8.50
C GLY A 59 -13.93 -6.09 -8.02
N SER A 60 -14.47 -5.39 -7.04
CA SER A 60 -15.83 -5.58 -6.56
C SER A 60 -16.49 -4.20 -6.43
N LYS A 61 -17.78 -4.18 -6.06
CA LYS A 61 -18.51 -2.93 -5.89
C LYS A 61 -17.90 -2.07 -4.78
N GLN A 62 -17.46 -2.69 -3.68
CA GLN A 62 -16.87 -2.00 -2.55
C GLN A 62 -15.37 -1.75 -2.71
N LYS A 63 -14.70 -2.61 -3.47
CA LYS A 63 -13.26 -2.49 -3.74
C LYS A 63 -13.03 -2.58 -5.25
N PRO A 64 -13.33 -1.49 -5.98
CA PRO A 64 -13.27 -1.52 -7.45
C PRO A 64 -11.84 -1.50 -7.96
N VAL A 65 -11.68 -1.87 -9.23
CA VAL A 65 -10.42 -1.69 -9.94
C VAL A 65 -10.05 -0.21 -9.91
N GLY A 66 -8.82 0.10 -9.53
CA GLY A 66 -8.33 1.46 -9.34
C GLY A 66 -8.24 1.87 -7.86
N LEU A 67 -8.80 1.08 -6.95
CA LEU A 67 -8.63 1.31 -5.52
C LEU A 67 -7.22 0.90 -5.12
N VAL A 68 -6.46 1.83 -4.56
CA VAL A 68 -5.08 1.60 -4.12
C VAL A 68 -4.86 2.30 -2.79
N TYR A 69 -4.22 1.60 -1.87
CA TYR A 69 -3.73 2.17 -0.61
C TYR A 69 -2.22 2.26 -0.66
N ILE A 70 -1.70 3.44 -0.34
CA ILE A 70 -0.26 3.70 -0.31
C ILE A 70 0.11 4.03 1.13
N GLY A 71 0.94 3.18 1.74
CA GLY A 71 1.46 3.40 3.07
C GLY A 71 2.90 3.91 2.99
N ILE A 72 3.19 4.98 3.72
CA ILE A 72 4.53 5.59 3.73
C ILE A 72 4.94 5.82 5.17
N LYS A 73 6.16 5.43 5.49
CA LYS A 73 6.75 5.70 6.79
C LYS A 73 8.12 6.35 6.59
N VAL A 74 8.29 7.53 7.19
CA VAL A 74 9.57 8.25 7.20
C VAL A 74 9.91 8.53 8.66
N GLY A 75 10.94 7.86 9.15
CA GLY A 75 11.29 7.89 10.58
C GLY A 75 10.12 7.37 11.41
N ASN A 76 9.61 8.19 12.31
CA ASN A 76 8.45 7.85 13.15
C ASN A 76 7.12 8.30 12.56
N LYS A 77 7.14 8.99 11.42
CA LYS A 77 5.93 9.45 10.76
C LYS A 77 5.41 8.38 9.82
N VAL A 78 4.12 8.09 9.93
CA VAL A 78 3.47 7.09 9.07
C VAL A 78 2.14 7.63 8.57
N LEU A 79 1.83 7.36 7.30
CA LEU A 79 0.53 7.69 6.75
C LEU A 79 0.09 6.60 5.79
N VAL A 80 -1.22 6.47 5.62
CA VAL A 80 -1.82 5.63 4.59
C VAL A 80 -2.77 6.51 3.78
N ASN A 81 -2.58 6.53 2.48
CA ASN A 81 -3.39 7.32 1.55
C ASN A 81 -4.24 6.39 0.70
N LYS A 82 -5.55 6.63 0.69
CA LYS A 82 -6.49 5.89 -0.15
C LYS A 82 -6.66 6.62 -1.47
N CYS A 83 -6.45 5.90 -2.57
CA CYS A 83 -6.62 6.43 -3.92
C CYS A 83 -7.70 5.66 -4.66
N ASN A 84 -8.50 6.37 -5.46
CA ASN A 84 -9.47 5.78 -6.36
C ASN A 84 -9.15 6.27 -7.77
N PHE A 85 -8.25 5.57 -8.45
CA PHE A 85 -7.86 5.93 -9.82
C PHE A 85 -8.94 5.48 -10.81
N LYS A 86 -9.06 6.20 -11.92
CA LYS A 86 -9.97 5.80 -13.01
C LYS A 86 -9.51 4.47 -13.57
N ASN A 87 -10.47 3.61 -13.91
CA ASN A 87 -10.17 2.32 -14.52
C ASN A 87 -9.87 2.48 -16.01
N LYS A 88 -8.65 2.92 -16.31
CA LYS A 88 -8.13 3.06 -17.69
C LYS A 88 -7.08 2.00 -18.00
N GLY A 89 -7.16 0.86 -17.32
CA GLY A 89 -6.26 -0.26 -17.51
C GLY A 89 -5.18 -0.36 -16.43
N ARG A 90 -4.58 -1.54 -16.34
CA ARG A 90 -3.59 -1.87 -15.30
C ARG A 90 -2.38 -0.95 -15.36
N ILE A 91 -1.84 -0.70 -16.55
CA ILE A 91 -0.64 0.15 -16.71
C ILE A 91 -0.93 1.58 -16.28
N PHE A 92 -2.09 2.12 -16.64
CA PHE A 92 -2.50 3.46 -16.21
C PHE A 92 -2.53 3.55 -14.68
N ILE A 93 -3.17 2.58 -14.01
CA ILE A 93 -3.29 2.56 -12.55
C ILE A 93 -1.91 2.44 -11.90
N GLN A 94 -1.03 1.59 -12.44
CA GLN A 94 0.34 1.45 -11.94
C GLN A 94 1.14 2.75 -12.05
N LYS A 95 1.04 3.45 -13.19
CA LYS A 95 1.71 4.73 -13.41
C LYS A 95 1.18 5.81 -12.46
N GLN A 96 -0.13 5.89 -12.27
CA GLN A 96 -0.73 6.84 -11.34
C GLN A 96 -0.31 6.55 -9.90
N THR A 97 -0.21 5.28 -9.53
CA THR A 97 0.25 4.86 -8.20
C THR A 97 1.68 5.32 -7.93
N VAL A 98 2.60 5.11 -8.89
CA VAL A 98 3.99 5.56 -8.77
C VAL A 98 4.06 7.08 -8.62
N LYS A 99 3.35 7.80 -9.47
CA LYS A 99 3.32 9.27 -9.44
C LYS A 99 2.81 9.80 -8.11
N LYS A 100 1.71 9.22 -7.60
CA LYS A 100 1.14 9.62 -6.32
C LYS A 100 2.09 9.30 -5.16
N THR A 101 2.72 8.14 -5.20
CA THR A 101 3.68 7.71 -4.18
C THR A 101 4.85 8.68 -4.08
N LEU A 102 5.43 9.06 -5.22
CA LEU A 102 6.54 10.02 -5.25
C LEU A 102 6.13 11.39 -4.69
N ASN A 103 4.94 11.86 -5.04
CA ASN A 103 4.42 13.13 -4.51
C ASN A 103 4.24 13.07 -2.99
N LEU A 104 3.69 11.99 -2.47
CA LEU A 104 3.50 11.79 -1.04
C LEU A 104 4.83 11.71 -0.29
N LEU A 105 5.81 11.02 -0.86
CA LEU A 105 7.16 10.94 -0.29
C LEU A 105 7.80 12.32 -0.16
N VAL A 106 7.75 13.11 -1.24
CA VAL A 106 8.32 14.46 -1.23
C VAL A 106 7.65 15.32 -0.16
N GLN A 107 6.33 15.29 -0.07
CA GLN A 107 5.59 16.04 0.93
C GLN A 107 5.95 15.64 2.37
N LEU A 108 6.04 14.33 2.62
CA LEU A 108 6.32 13.83 3.96
C LEU A 108 7.77 14.13 4.38
N ILE A 109 8.72 14.03 3.46
CA ILE A 109 10.13 14.37 3.71
C ILE A 109 10.27 15.86 4.01
N LYS A 110 9.60 16.73 3.24
CA LYS A 110 9.64 18.18 3.48
C LYS A 110 9.08 18.54 4.85
N ARG A 111 8.00 17.89 5.28
CA ARG A 111 7.41 18.13 6.60
C ARG A 111 8.28 17.61 7.75
N GLY A 112 9.14 16.64 7.46
CA GLY A 112 10.03 16.04 8.45
C GLY A 112 11.31 16.81 8.70
N SER A 113 11.61 17.77 7.86
CA SER A 113 12.85 18.55 7.96
C SER A 113 12.70 19.80 8.85
#